data_2be24a39dfecd6f9068b39b1cff4f217
#
_entry.id   2be24a39dfecd6f9068b39b1cff4f217
#
_cell.length_a   1.000
_cell.length_b   1.000
_cell.length_c   1.000
_cell.angle_alpha   90.00
_cell.angle_beta   90.00
_cell.angle_gamma   90.00
#
_symmetry.space_group_name_H-M   'P 1'
#
loop_
_entity.id
_entity.type
_entity.pdbx_description
1 polymer ?
#
loop_
_entity_poly.entity_id
_entity_poly.type
_entity_poly.pdbx_seq_one_letter_code
_entity_poly.pdbx_strand_id
1 'polypeptide(L)'
;MVLGKYARSGGAGISGRIQQITTDARNRVLFFSLWWKGLPAPAAARLLAASPRGLRHHLALERKATPHVLPERDEQLLNIKDVNGMNGLTTVYSMLTNAYKFNLLVDGDAKPLTRDALMANVRKADPALRAAAYQELYRVYAEDGLVLAQIYTHRVRDWHAENVKLRGYRAAVAVRNLDNDIPDPVIATLLRTCRKNRGVFQRWFRVKARLLGLKKLRRYDIYAPLSGAEKTYPYDQAVKLVLDTFQKFSPAVARAARRVFDENQIDAEVRPGKRGGAFCASVLPGMTPYVLQNYTGDVRDVARWRMSSATPFTACWRRATQCLHFIRRCRWPKPRPPLQRCC
;
A
#
# COMPACT_ATOMS: atom_id res chain seq x y z
N MET A 1 3.29 14.40 -10.12
CA MET A 1 4.42 14.42 -11.09
C MET A 1 5.76 13.92 -10.51
N VAL A 2 6.03 14.04 -9.23
CA VAL A 2 7.31 13.65 -8.60
C VAL A 2 7.44 12.13 -8.35
N LEU A 3 6.35 11.42 -8.09
CA LEU A 3 6.37 9.99 -7.72
C LEU A 3 6.55 8.99 -8.88
N GLY A 4 6.44 9.43 -10.12
CA GLY A 4 6.55 8.57 -11.31
C GLY A 4 7.90 8.59 -12.03
N LYS A 5 8.83 9.48 -11.69
CA LYS A 5 10.09 9.69 -12.43
C LYS A 5 11.33 9.24 -11.64
N TYR A 6 11.35 8.02 -11.13
CA TYR A 6 12.59 7.46 -10.56
C TYR A 6 13.68 7.16 -11.60
N ALA A 7 13.36 7.19 -12.89
CA ALA A 7 14.31 6.88 -13.96
C ALA A 7 15.19 8.05 -14.42
N ARG A 8 14.97 9.28 -13.94
CA ARG A 8 15.84 10.41 -14.22
C ARG A 8 16.60 10.79 -12.95
N SER A 9 17.89 10.97 -13.04
CA SER A 9 18.78 11.32 -11.93
C SER A 9 18.30 12.51 -11.07
N GLY A 10 17.52 13.43 -11.63
CA GLY A 10 16.89 14.52 -10.90
C GLY A 10 15.77 14.13 -9.93
N GLY A 11 15.04 13.03 -10.18
CA GLY A 11 13.89 12.65 -9.34
C GLY A 11 14.30 12.04 -7.99
N ALA A 12 15.35 11.24 -7.96
CA ALA A 12 15.89 10.68 -6.73
C ALA A 12 16.52 11.76 -5.84
N GLY A 13 17.21 12.73 -6.45
CA GLY A 13 17.78 13.88 -5.73
C GLY A 13 16.71 14.75 -5.06
N ILE A 14 15.62 15.07 -5.78
CA ILE A 14 14.50 15.86 -5.21
C ILE A 14 13.83 15.11 -4.07
N SER A 15 13.58 13.80 -4.23
CA SER A 15 12.98 12.99 -3.15
C SER A 15 13.85 12.95 -1.91
N GLY A 16 15.17 12.79 -2.05
CA GLY A 16 16.11 12.82 -0.93
C GLY A 16 16.11 14.17 -0.20
N ARG A 17 16.15 15.29 -0.95
CA ARG A 17 16.05 16.63 -0.35
C ARG A 17 14.74 16.86 0.40
N ILE A 18 13.62 16.43 -0.17
CA ILE A 18 12.32 16.53 0.51
C ILE A 18 12.31 15.70 1.80
N GLN A 19 12.90 14.52 1.78
CA GLN A 19 13.01 13.68 2.98
C GLN A 19 13.85 14.37 4.06
N GLN A 20 14.99 14.97 3.72
CA GLN A 20 15.80 15.73 4.65
C GLN A 20 15.02 16.89 5.27
N ILE A 21 14.42 17.77 4.45
CA ILE A 21 13.62 18.91 4.92
C ILE A 21 12.48 18.46 5.83
N THR A 22 11.79 17.36 5.45
CA THR A 22 10.69 16.82 6.26
C THR A 22 11.19 16.26 7.59
N THR A 23 12.37 15.65 7.63
CA THR A 23 12.97 15.12 8.86
C THR A 23 13.41 16.24 9.77
N ASP A 24 14.05 17.28 9.23
CA ASP A 24 14.43 18.46 10.00
C ASP A 24 13.21 19.16 10.61
N ALA A 25 12.15 19.35 9.82
CA ALA A 25 10.90 19.91 10.32
C ALA A 25 10.27 19.02 11.40
N ARG A 26 10.29 17.69 11.22
CA ARG A 26 9.78 16.73 12.21
C ARG A 26 10.58 16.81 13.51
N ASN A 27 11.90 16.86 13.44
CA ASN A 27 12.75 16.97 14.62
C ASN A 27 12.51 18.29 15.37
N ARG A 28 12.26 19.39 14.66
CA ARG A 28 11.94 20.69 15.30
C ARG A 28 10.61 20.69 16.06
N VAL A 29 9.63 19.87 15.67
CA VAL A 29 8.32 19.79 16.33
C VAL A 29 8.17 18.55 17.21
N LEU A 30 9.21 17.75 17.33
CA LEU A 30 9.21 16.48 18.08
C LEU A 30 8.89 16.71 19.56
N PHE A 31 9.35 17.81 20.14
CA PHE A 31 9.11 18.21 21.53
C PHE A 31 7.63 18.12 21.92
N PHE A 32 6.71 18.47 21.02
CA PHE A 32 5.27 18.41 21.31
C PHE A 32 4.79 16.97 21.53
N SER A 33 5.19 16.05 20.67
CA SER A 33 4.81 14.63 20.80
C SER A 33 5.41 14.01 22.08
N LEU A 34 6.65 14.35 22.42
CA LEU A 34 7.33 13.88 23.61
C LEU A 34 6.70 14.45 24.89
N TRP A 35 6.45 15.77 24.93
CA TRP A 35 5.73 16.42 26.00
C TRP A 35 4.36 15.80 26.21
N TRP A 36 3.57 15.62 25.13
CA TRP A 36 2.24 15.03 25.21
C TRP A 36 2.27 13.60 25.78
N LYS A 37 3.21 12.78 25.37
CA LYS A 37 3.39 11.41 25.87
C LYS A 37 3.89 11.39 27.30
N GLY A 38 4.70 12.36 27.71
CA GLY A 38 5.26 12.48 29.07
C GLY A 38 4.30 13.04 30.11
N LEU A 39 3.14 13.60 29.74
CA LEU A 39 2.19 14.15 30.69
C LEU A 39 1.64 13.09 31.65
N PRO A 40 1.50 13.41 32.96
CA PRO A 40 0.76 12.56 33.89
C PRO A 40 -0.67 12.27 33.44
N ALA A 41 -1.17 11.06 33.73
CA ALA A 41 -2.48 10.61 33.26
C ALA A 41 -3.64 11.57 33.57
N PRO A 42 -3.74 12.19 34.76
CA PRO A 42 -4.82 13.15 35.04
C PRO A 42 -4.75 14.42 34.21
N ALA A 43 -3.54 14.94 33.98
CA ALA A 43 -3.34 16.14 33.12
C ALA A 43 -3.69 15.84 31.65
N ALA A 44 -3.26 14.70 31.16
CA ALA A 44 -3.59 14.26 29.82
C ALA A 44 -5.09 14.03 29.62
N ALA A 45 -5.79 13.44 30.61
CA ALA A 45 -7.23 13.23 30.55
C ALA A 45 -7.99 14.56 30.48
N ARG A 46 -7.58 15.56 31.26
CA ARG A 46 -8.14 16.91 31.25
C ARG A 46 -8.00 17.57 29.88
N LEU A 47 -6.79 17.51 29.29
CA LEU A 47 -6.53 18.09 27.96
C LEU A 47 -7.25 17.33 26.85
N LEU A 48 -7.37 16.01 26.94
CA LEU A 48 -8.18 15.22 26.01
C LEU A 48 -9.66 15.62 26.06
N ALA A 49 -10.22 15.84 27.25
CA ALA A 49 -11.61 16.27 27.39
C ALA A 49 -11.85 17.67 26.79
N ALA A 50 -10.89 18.59 26.95
CA ALA A 50 -10.92 19.92 26.37
C ALA A 50 -10.65 19.95 24.85
N SER A 51 -10.02 18.91 24.30
CA SER A 51 -9.62 18.87 22.90
C SER A 51 -10.83 18.69 21.95
N PRO A 52 -10.76 19.21 20.72
CA PRO A 52 -11.76 18.96 19.68
C PRO A 52 -12.00 17.46 19.47
N ARG A 53 -13.25 17.04 19.32
CA ARG A 53 -13.62 15.62 19.19
C ARG A 53 -12.82 14.87 18.13
N GLY A 54 -12.50 15.51 17.01
CA GLY A 54 -11.72 14.92 15.92
C GLY A 54 -10.27 14.62 16.26
N LEU A 55 -9.68 15.28 17.26
CA LEU A 55 -8.29 15.10 17.69
C LEU A 55 -8.15 14.09 18.82
N ARG A 56 -9.20 13.89 19.64
CA ARG A 56 -9.14 13.07 20.86
C ARG A 56 -8.58 11.68 20.61
N HIS A 57 -9.06 11.00 19.58
CA HIS A 57 -8.59 9.66 19.28
C HIS A 57 -7.11 9.64 18.85
N HIS A 58 -6.68 10.60 18.04
CA HIS A 58 -5.29 10.71 17.63
C HIS A 58 -4.37 10.93 18.83
N LEU A 59 -4.71 11.89 19.68
CA LEU A 59 -3.96 12.18 20.90
C LEU A 59 -3.93 10.99 21.86
N ALA A 60 -5.07 10.28 22.02
CA ALA A 60 -5.12 9.07 22.84
C ALA A 60 -4.25 7.94 22.27
N LEU A 61 -4.24 7.79 20.93
CA LEU A 61 -3.41 6.79 20.25
C LEU A 61 -1.91 7.09 20.40
N GLU A 62 -1.50 8.37 20.26
CA GLU A 62 -0.11 8.79 20.49
C GLU A 62 0.39 8.36 21.88
N ARG A 63 -0.44 8.48 22.92
CA ARG A 63 -0.07 8.08 24.28
C ARG A 63 0.11 6.57 24.46
N LYS A 64 -0.50 5.74 23.61
CA LYS A 64 -0.25 4.28 23.68
C LYS A 64 1.19 3.91 23.37
N ALA A 65 1.92 4.77 22.67
CA ALA A 65 3.34 4.57 22.38
C ALA A 65 4.28 5.06 23.51
N THR A 66 3.75 5.66 24.59
CA THR A 66 4.57 6.18 25.71
C THR A 66 5.62 5.19 26.24
N PRO A 67 5.31 3.88 26.43
CA PRO A 67 6.31 2.93 26.93
C PRO A 67 7.50 2.67 25.98
N HIS A 68 7.39 3.14 24.73
CA HIS A 68 8.34 2.86 23.65
C HIS A 68 9.04 4.13 23.14
N VAL A 69 8.92 5.23 23.88
CA VAL A 69 9.55 6.51 23.55
C VAL A 69 10.98 6.52 24.10
N LEU A 70 11.90 6.98 23.26
CA LEU A 70 13.28 7.22 23.65
C LEU A 70 13.49 8.70 24.08
N PRO A 71 14.61 9.02 24.71
CA PRO A 71 15.01 10.42 24.94
C PRO A 71 14.99 11.24 23.65
N GLU A 72 14.70 12.52 23.74
CA GLU A 72 14.52 13.39 22.56
C GLU A 72 15.73 13.36 21.62
N ARG A 73 16.93 13.39 22.17
CA ARG A 73 18.17 13.32 21.41
C ARG A 73 18.29 12.04 20.58
N ASP A 74 17.89 10.92 21.19
CA ASP A 74 17.95 9.60 20.52
C ASP A 74 16.90 9.49 19.42
N GLU A 75 15.67 9.99 19.66
CA GLU A 75 14.64 10.08 18.62
C GLU A 75 15.07 10.93 17.44
N GLN A 76 15.69 12.09 17.70
CA GLN A 76 16.22 12.97 16.65
C GLN A 76 17.36 12.31 15.89
N LEU A 77 18.26 11.62 16.59
CA LEU A 77 19.38 10.90 15.98
C LEU A 77 18.87 9.77 15.06
N LEU A 78 17.92 8.97 15.52
CA LEU A 78 17.31 7.90 14.71
C LEU A 78 16.62 8.47 13.47
N ASN A 79 15.85 9.54 13.60
CA ASN A 79 15.19 10.20 12.46
C ASN A 79 16.20 10.63 11.38
N ILE A 80 17.35 11.23 11.78
CA ILE A 80 18.39 11.66 10.84
C ILE A 80 19.08 10.44 10.20
N LYS A 81 19.41 9.43 11.00
CA LYS A 81 20.08 8.22 10.50
C LYS A 81 19.21 7.42 9.55
N ASP A 82 17.91 7.37 9.79
CA ASP A 82 16.94 6.66 8.92
C ASP A 82 16.87 7.23 7.51
N VAL A 83 17.01 8.55 7.36
CA VAL A 83 16.98 9.19 6.02
C VAL A 83 18.07 8.63 5.12
N ASN A 84 19.30 8.54 5.64
CA ASN A 84 20.46 8.12 4.87
C ASN A 84 20.75 6.62 4.99
N GLY A 85 20.22 5.95 6.04
CA GLY A 85 20.35 4.53 6.30
C GLY A 85 19.22 3.72 5.64
N MET A 86 18.20 3.37 6.39
CA MET A 86 17.13 2.47 5.93
C MET A 86 16.31 3.00 4.76
N ASN A 87 16.03 4.30 4.72
CA ASN A 87 15.36 4.93 3.59
C ASN A 87 16.27 4.96 2.35
N GLY A 88 17.57 5.17 2.54
CA GLY A 88 18.59 5.05 1.49
C GLY A 88 18.60 3.66 0.86
N LEU A 89 18.67 2.59 1.67
CA LEU A 89 18.62 1.21 1.20
C LEU A 89 17.32 0.90 0.45
N THR A 90 16.18 1.44 0.91
CA THR A 90 14.89 1.30 0.24
C THR A 90 14.90 2.01 -1.13
N THR A 91 15.60 3.14 -1.22
CA THR A 91 15.78 3.86 -2.49
C THR A 91 16.63 3.04 -3.46
N VAL A 92 17.76 2.49 -3.01
CA VAL A 92 18.63 1.59 -3.82
C VAL A 92 17.84 0.39 -4.32
N TYR A 93 17.09 -0.29 -3.44
CA TYR A 93 16.19 -1.37 -3.84
C TYR A 93 15.22 -0.96 -4.94
N SER A 94 14.59 0.21 -4.77
CA SER A 94 13.61 0.70 -5.73
C SER A 94 14.25 1.07 -7.07
N MET A 95 15.42 1.68 -7.05
CA MET A 95 16.17 2.01 -8.28
C MET A 95 16.56 0.73 -9.04
N LEU A 96 17.13 -0.25 -8.34
CA LEU A 96 17.54 -1.53 -8.91
C LEU A 96 16.35 -2.25 -9.54
N THR A 97 15.29 -2.50 -8.74
CA THR A 97 14.15 -3.29 -9.20
C THR A 97 13.27 -2.60 -10.24
N ASN A 98 13.21 -1.26 -10.25
CA ASN A 98 12.49 -0.51 -11.29
C ASN A 98 13.26 -0.45 -12.63
N ALA A 99 14.56 -0.71 -12.62
CA ALA A 99 15.38 -0.79 -13.82
C ALA A 99 15.26 -2.15 -14.53
N TYR A 100 14.74 -3.17 -13.88
CA TYR A 100 14.62 -4.51 -14.46
C TYR A 100 13.79 -4.52 -15.74
N LYS A 101 14.33 -5.22 -16.74
CA LYS A 101 13.66 -5.52 -18.00
C LYS A 101 13.44 -7.03 -18.07
N PHE A 102 12.26 -7.41 -18.47
CA PHE A 102 11.86 -8.81 -18.56
C PHE A 102 11.61 -9.13 -20.03
N ASN A 103 12.18 -10.22 -20.52
CA ASN A 103 12.02 -10.66 -21.89
C ASN A 103 11.02 -11.81 -21.95
N LEU A 104 9.92 -11.62 -22.65
CA LEU A 104 8.89 -12.64 -22.84
C LEU A 104 8.56 -12.72 -24.31
N LEU A 105 8.55 -13.95 -24.86
CA LEU A 105 8.00 -14.20 -26.18
C LEU A 105 6.49 -14.15 -26.12
N VAL A 106 5.90 -13.16 -26.77
CA VAL A 106 4.44 -13.02 -26.93
C VAL A 106 4.17 -12.90 -28.42
N ASP A 107 3.40 -13.82 -28.95
CA ASP A 107 3.04 -13.88 -30.38
C ASP A 107 4.27 -13.92 -31.34
N GLY A 108 5.35 -14.57 -30.88
CA GLY A 108 6.61 -14.70 -31.65
C GLY A 108 7.59 -13.53 -31.52
N ASP A 109 7.20 -12.43 -30.89
CA ASP A 109 8.04 -11.25 -30.65
C ASP A 109 8.63 -11.22 -29.24
N ALA A 110 9.94 -11.11 -29.13
CA ALA A 110 10.62 -10.86 -27.86
C ALA A 110 10.67 -9.36 -27.58
N LYS A 111 9.80 -8.88 -26.68
CA LYS A 111 9.77 -7.46 -26.28
C LYS A 111 10.22 -7.29 -24.84
N PRO A 112 11.05 -6.27 -24.53
CA PRO A 112 11.39 -5.93 -23.16
C PRO A 112 10.16 -5.36 -22.44
N LEU A 113 9.73 -6.02 -21.38
CA LEU A 113 8.55 -5.66 -20.61
C LEU A 113 8.95 -5.04 -19.27
N THR A 114 8.10 -4.17 -18.74
CA THR A 114 8.12 -3.79 -17.34
C THR A 114 7.57 -4.94 -16.47
N ARG A 115 7.85 -4.91 -15.16
CA ARG A 115 7.32 -5.91 -14.24
C ARG A 115 5.79 -6.03 -14.30
N ASP A 116 5.08 -4.92 -14.38
CA ASP A 116 3.61 -4.95 -14.39
C ASP A 116 3.06 -5.48 -15.72
N ALA A 117 3.69 -5.15 -16.85
CA ALA A 117 3.37 -5.72 -18.15
C ALA A 117 3.64 -7.25 -18.20
N LEU A 118 4.78 -7.71 -17.64
CA LEU A 118 5.07 -9.13 -17.48
C LEU A 118 3.98 -9.83 -16.65
N MET A 119 3.62 -9.25 -15.49
CA MET A 119 2.65 -9.84 -14.56
C MET A 119 1.21 -9.85 -15.08
N ALA A 120 0.89 -9.06 -16.11
CA ALA A 120 -0.38 -9.18 -16.82
C ALA A 120 -0.48 -10.56 -17.52
N ASN A 121 0.63 -11.05 -18.08
CA ASN A 121 0.68 -12.35 -18.76
C ASN A 121 0.54 -13.56 -17.83
N VAL A 122 0.91 -13.45 -16.55
CA VAL A 122 0.66 -14.50 -15.54
C VAL A 122 -0.84 -14.80 -15.36
N ARG A 123 -1.71 -14.01 -15.95
CA ARG A 123 -3.17 -14.09 -15.78
C ARG A 123 -3.91 -14.44 -17.05
N LYS A 124 -3.18 -14.69 -18.11
CA LYS A 124 -3.75 -15.12 -19.39
C LYS A 124 -4.28 -16.55 -19.33
N ALA A 125 -5.16 -16.89 -20.26
CA ALA A 125 -5.74 -18.23 -20.34
C ALA A 125 -4.71 -19.29 -20.69
N ASP A 126 -3.69 -18.95 -21.49
CA ASP A 126 -2.64 -19.87 -21.89
C ASP A 126 -1.71 -20.27 -20.72
N PRO A 127 -1.62 -21.57 -20.38
CA PRO A 127 -0.78 -22.06 -19.30
C PRO A 127 0.73 -21.90 -19.57
N ALA A 128 1.15 -22.03 -20.85
CA ALA A 128 2.56 -21.93 -21.22
C ALA A 128 3.04 -20.48 -21.05
N LEU A 129 2.25 -19.50 -21.49
CA LEU A 129 2.55 -18.09 -21.33
C LEU A 129 2.60 -17.69 -19.86
N ARG A 130 1.67 -18.19 -19.03
CA ARG A 130 1.71 -17.96 -17.56
C ARG A 130 2.99 -18.49 -16.93
N ALA A 131 3.39 -19.71 -17.32
CA ALA A 131 4.60 -20.34 -16.82
C ALA A 131 5.85 -19.54 -17.22
N ALA A 132 5.96 -19.19 -18.50
CA ALA A 132 7.08 -18.42 -19.04
C ALA A 132 7.22 -17.07 -18.35
N ALA A 133 6.13 -16.33 -18.20
CA ALA A 133 6.13 -15.04 -17.52
C ALA A 133 6.57 -15.16 -16.05
N TYR A 134 6.16 -16.24 -15.38
CA TYR A 134 6.54 -16.45 -13.99
C TYR A 134 7.99 -16.87 -13.83
N GLN A 135 8.50 -17.71 -14.73
CA GLN A 135 9.90 -18.13 -14.77
C GLN A 135 10.83 -16.95 -15.06
N GLU A 136 10.46 -16.11 -16.04
CA GLU A 136 11.23 -14.91 -16.38
C GLU A 136 11.29 -13.91 -15.20
N LEU A 137 10.18 -13.75 -14.47
CA LEU A 137 10.18 -12.95 -13.25
C LEU A 137 11.27 -13.41 -12.28
N TYR A 138 11.31 -14.72 -11.98
CA TYR A 138 12.29 -15.26 -11.04
C TYR A 138 13.70 -15.26 -11.58
N ARG A 139 13.88 -15.49 -12.88
CA ARG A 139 15.20 -15.45 -13.52
C ARG A 139 15.86 -14.09 -13.29
N VAL A 140 15.18 -13.01 -13.62
CA VAL A 140 15.72 -11.64 -13.48
C VAL A 140 15.99 -11.29 -12.00
N TYR A 141 15.07 -11.63 -11.09
CA TYR A 141 15.30 -11.36 -9.66
C TYR A 141 16.40 -12.22 -9.06
N ALA A 142 16.68 -13.40 -9.61
CA ALA A 142 17.74 -14.27 -9.14
C ALA A 142 19.14 -13.73 -9.47
N GLU A 143 19.28 -12.96 -10.55
CA GLU A 143 20.56 -12.33 -10.94
C GLU A 143 21.11 -11.44 -9.83
N ASP A 144 20.24 -10.65 -9.18
CA ASP A 144 20.58 -9.78 -8.04
C ASP A 144 20.22 -10.38 -6.68
N GLY A 145 19.94 -11.68 -6.63
CA GLY A 145 19.40 -12.36 -5.44
C GLY A 145 20.20 -12.12 -4.16
N LEU A 146 21.53 -12.14 -4.24
CA LEU A 146 22.41 -11.88 -3.10
C LEU A 146 22.32 -10.44 -2.60
N VAL A 147 22.30 -9.47 -3.51
CA VAL A 147 22.17 -8.05 -3.17
C VAL A 147 20.81 -7.77 -2.52
N LEU A 148 19.75 -8.28 -3.12
CA LEU A 148 18.38 -8.14 -2.60
C LEU A 148 18.23 -8.78 -1.21
N ALA A 149 18.85 -9.95 -1.01
CA ALA A 149 18.87 -10.64 0.29
C ALA A 149 19.59 -9.81 1.35
N GLN A 150 20.72 -9.16 1.02
CA GLN A 150 21.43 -8.29 1.96
C GLN A 150 20.62 -7.04 2.31
N ILE A 151 20.02 -6.35 1.33
CA ILE A 151 19.13 -5.22 1.58
C ILE A 151 18.02 -5.61 2.55
N TYR A 152 17.37 -6.76 2.31
CA TYR A 152 16.30 -7.26 3.18
C TYR A 152 16.80 -7.60 4.58
N THR A 153 17.95 -8.28 4.67
CA THR A 153 18.56 -8.68 5.94
C THR A 153 18.89 -7.48 6.81
N HIS A 154 19.54 -6.46 6.23
CA HIS A 154 19.85 -5.23 6.97
C HIS A 154 18.59 -4.52 7.45
N ARG A 155 17.56 -4.43 6.61
CA ARG A 155 16.29 -3.81 6.99
C ARG A 155 15.60 -4.55 8.15
N VAL A 156 15.61 -5.89 8.14
CA VAL A 156 15.00 -6.68 9.22
C VAL A 156 15.79 -6.57 10.52
N ARG A 157 17.14 -6.59 10.43
CA ARG A 157 18.01 -6.44 11.60
C ARG A 157 17.88 -5.07 12.24
N ASP A 158 17.86 -4.02 11.44
CA ASP A 158 17.67 -2.65 11.91
C ASP A 158 16.30 -2.49 12.58
N TRP A 159 15.22 -2.96 11.94
CA TRP A 159 13.90 -2.97 12.52
C TRP A 159 13.85 -3.68 13.87
N HIS A 160 14.50 -4.82 13.98
CA HIS A 160 14.55 -5.59 15.22
C HIS A 160 15.38 -4.87 16.29
N ALA A 161 16.54 -4.33 15.92
CA ALA A 161 17.41 -3.60 16.84
C ALA A 161 16.70 -2.36 17.41
N GLU A 162 16.11 -1.55 16.57
CA GLU A 162 15.40 -0.36 17.03
C GLU A 162 14.15 -0.70 17.82
N ASN A 163 13.24 -1.48 17.26
CA ASN A 163 11.90 -1.61 17.85
C ASN A 163 11.85 -2.64 19.00
N VAL A 164 12.52 -3.78 18.85
CA VAL A 164 12.46 -4.81 19.88
C VAL A 164 13.49 -4.55 20.97
N LYS A 165 14.75 -4.22 20.60
CA LYS A 165 15.81 -4.05 21.61
C LYS A 165 15.80 -2.67 22.26
N LEU A 166 15.78 -1.60 21.48
CA LEU A 166 15.86 -0.23 22.03
C LEU A 166 14.51 0.23 22.56
N ARG A 167 13.44 0.08 21.81
CA ARG A 167 12.09 0.56 22.19
C ARG A 167 11.31 -0.42 23.05
N GLY A 168 11.80 -1.64 23.25
CA GLY A 168 11.19 -2.62 24.17
C GLY A 168 9.85 -3.20 23.71
N TYR A 169 9.55 -3.23 22.42
CA TYR A 169 8.37 -3.94 21.94
C TYR A 169 8.54 -5.46 22.12
N ARG A 170 7.47 -6.14 22.57
CA ARG A 170 7.49 -7.59 22.83
C ARG A 170 7.78 -8.43 21.57
N ALA A 171 7.36 -7.95 20.41
CA ALA A 171 7.57 -8.58 19.12
C ALA A 171 7.51 -7.54 18.00
N ALA A 172 8.14 -7.82 16.87
CA ALA A 172 8.13 -6.92 15.70
C ALA A 172 6.71 -6.58 15.21
N VAL A 173 5.76 -7.54 15.29
CA VAL A 173 4.36 -7.32 14.90
C VAL A 173 3.61 -6.37 15.85
N ALA A 174 4.04 -6.26 17.11
CA ALA A 174 3.40 -5.38 18.09
C ALA A 174 3.50 -3.90 17.70
N VAL A 175 4.61 -3.50 17.08
CA VAL A 175 4.79 -2.15 16.50
C VAL A 175 3.69 -1.87 15.49
N ARG A 176 3.50 -2.77 14.54
CA ARG A 176 2.49 -2.64 13.50
C ARG A 176 1.07 -2.65 14.05
N ASN A 177 0.82 -3.46 15.08
CA ASN A 177 -0.49 -3.53 15.74
C ASN A 177 -0.82 -2.21 16.43
N LEU A 178 0.14 -1.63 17.14
CA LEU A 178 0.00 -0.31 17.78
C LEU A 178 -0.25 0.79 16.73
N ASP A 179 0.55 0.84 15.68
CA ASP A 179 0.41 1.82 14.58
C ASP A 179 -0.95 1.72 13.88
N ASN A 180 -1.47 0.51 13.72
CA ASN A 180 -2.77 0.27 13.13
C ASN A 180 -3.93 0.42 14.13
N ASP A 181 -3.64 0.68 15.41
CA ASP A 181 -4.60 0.72 16.50
C ASP A 181 -5.46 -0.56 16.57
N ILE A 182 -4.80 -1.71 16.46
CA ILE A 182 -5.41 -3.05 16.49
C ILE A 182 -4.85 -3.81 17.71
N PRO A 183 -5.69 -4.25 18.65
CA PRO A 183 -5.23 -5.07 19.78
C PRO A 183 -4.63 -6.40 19.33
N ASP A 184 -3.56 -6.85 19.98
CA ASP A 184 -2.87 -8.12 19.67
C ASP A 184 -3.81 -9.35 19.63
N PRO A 185 -4.81 -9.51 20.53
CA PRO A 185 -5.75 -10.62 20.48
C PRO A 185 -6.57 -10.69 19.19
N VAL A 186 -6.83 -9.55 18.56
CA VAL A 186 -7.55 -9.49 17.27
C VAL A 186 -6.70 -10.14 16.17
N ILE A 187 -5.40 -9.83 16.12
CA ILE A 187 -4.48 -10.43 15.15
C ILE A 187 -4.31 -11.93 15.42
N ALA A 188 -4.15 -12.33 16.68
CA ALA A 188 -4.07 -13.73 17.04
C ALA A 188 -5.33 -14.50 16.62
N THR A 189 -6.51 -13.91 16.82
CA THR A 189 -7.79 -14.49 16.42
C THR A 189 -7.91 -14.61 14.90
N LEU A 190 -7.50 -13.56 14.15
CA LEU A 190 -7.49 -13.58 12.69
C LEU A 190 -6.62 -14.74 12.17
N LEU A 191 -5.39 -14.86 12.67
CA LEU A 191 -4.46 -15.91 12.23
C LEU A 191 -4.98 -17.31 12.59
N ARG A 192 -5.54 -17.48 13.77
CA ARG A 192 -6.17 -18.75 14.20
C ARG A 192 -7.35 -19.11 13.30
N THR A 193 -8.20 -18.14 12.97
CA THR A 193 -9.35 -18.33 12.08
C THR A 193 -8.90 -18.72 10.67
N CYS A 194 -7.88 -18.05 10.12
CA CYS A 194 -7.31 -18.40 8.82
C CYS A 194 -6.76 -19.85 8.82
N ARG A 195 -6.01 -20.23 9.85
CA ARG A 195 -5.49 -21.60 10.00
C ARG A 195 -6.61 -22.64 10.09
N LYS A 196 -7.63 -22.36 10.90
CA LYS A 196 -8.81 -23.25 11.06
C LYS A 196 -9.52 -23.46 9.72
N ASN A 197 -9.65 -22.42 8.90
CA ASN A 197 -10.42 -22.45 7.65
C ASN A 197 -9.54 -22.72 6.40
N ARG A 198 -8.26 -23.06 6.55
CA ARG A 198 -7.38 -23.36 5.41
C ARG A 198 -7.92 -24.42 4.46
N GLY A 199 -8.68 -25.40 4.98
CA GLY A 199 -9.31 -26.45 4.19
C GLY A 199 -10.29 -25.95 3.13
N VAL A 200 -10.90 -24.77 3.33
CA VAL A 200 -11.79 -24.16 2.33
C VAL A 200 -10.98 -23.77 1.09
N PHE A 201 -9.83 -23.11 1.28
CA PHE A 201 -8.93 -22.72 0.19
C PHE A 201 -8.32 -23.93 -0.51
N GLN A 202 -7.95 -24.95 0.25
CA GLN A 202 -7.43 -26.22 -0.31
C GLN A 202 -8.48 -26.90 -1.19
N ARG A 203 -9.74 -26.95 -0.76
CA ARG A 203 -10.84 -27.49 -1.59
C ARG A 203 -11.05 -26.66 -2.84
N TRP A 204 -11.07 -25.33 -2.70
CA TRP A 204 -11.18 -24.42 -3.85
C TRP A 204 -10.08 -24.64 -4.87
N PHE A 205 -8.82 -24.76 -4.45
CA PHE A 205 -7.71 -25.00 -5.36
C PHE A 205 -7.82 -26.33 -6.10
N ARG A 206 -8.34 -27.39 -5.45
CA ARG A 206 -8.61 -28.67 -6.12
C ARG A 206 -9.75 -28.53 -7.16
N VAL A 207 -10.80 -27.81 -6.82
CA VAL A 207 -11.91 -27.55 -7.75
C VAL A 207 -11.39 -26.72 -8.93
N LYS A 208 -10.62 -25.67 -8.67
CA LYS A 208 -10.04 -24.84 -9.72
C LYS A 208 -9.09 -25.63 -10.63
N ALA A 209 -8.27 -26.50 -10.09
CA ALA A 209 -7.41 -27.38 -10.89
C ALA A 209 -8.24 -28.22 -11.87
N ARG A 210 -9.32 -28.84 -11.40
CA ARG A 210 -10.25 -29.64 -12.26
C ARG A 210 -10.90 -28.78 -13.35
N LEU A 211 -11.37 -27.58 -12.98
CA LEU A 211 -11.99 -26.65 -13.95
C LEU A 211 -11.03 -26.18 -15.04
N LEU A 212 -9.74 -26.14 -14.73
CA LEU A 212 -8.66 -25.77 -15.66
C LEU A 212 -8.07 -26.98 -16.41
N GLY A 213 -8.57 -28.21 -16.19
CA GLY A 213 -8.01 -29.43 -16.77
C GLY A 213 -6.60 -29.78 -16.26
N LEU A 214 -6.21 -29.31 -15.08
CA LEU A 214 -4.88 -29.51 -14.50
C LEU A 214 -4.89 -30.59 -13.43
N LYS A 215 -3.89 -31.46 -13.42
CA LYS A 215 -3.69 -32.46 -12.34
C LYS A 215 -3.41 -31.77 -11.00
N LYS A 216 -2.64 -30.64 -11.01
CA LYS A 216 -2.27 -29.86 -9.84
C LYS A 216 -2.10 -28.38 -10.24
N LEU A 217 -2.64 -27.47 -9.41
CA LEU A 217 -2.38 -26.04 -9.56
C LEU A 217 -0.92 -25.72 -9.17
N ARG A 218 -0.27 -25.02 -10.04
CA ARG A 218 1.02 -24.37 -9.76
C ARG A 218 0.79 -22.94 -9.29
N ARG A 219 1.81 -22.27 -8.79
CA ARG A 219 1.72 -20.91 -8.27
C ARG A 219 1.17 -19.91 -9.30
N TYR A 220 1.55 -20.03 -10.54
CA TYR A 220 1.08 -19.18 -11.63
C TYR A 220 -0.32 -19.52 -12.14
N ASP A 221 -0.87 -20.70 -11.82
CA ASP A 221 -2.24 -21.07 -12.19
C ASP A 221 -3.30 -20.51 -11.23
N ILE A 222 -2.90 -20.06 -10.04
CA ILE A 222 -3.83 -19.54 -9.02
C ILE A 222 -4.65 -18.38 -9.57
N TYR A 223 -4.09 -17.57 -10.47
CA TYR A 223 -4.74 -16.40 -11.06
C TYR A 223 -5.27 -16.65 -12.48
N ALA A 224 -5.17 -17.89 -12.99
CA ALA A 224 -5.73 -18.23 -14.30
C ALA A 224 -7.23 -17.96 -14.36
N PRO A 225 -7.76 -17.38 -15.45
CA PRO A 225 -9.18 -17.20 -15.62
C PRO A 225 -9.88 -18.56 -15.82
N LEU A 226 -11.10 -18.68 -15.34
CA LEU A 226 -11.94 -19.87 -15.55
C LEU A 226 -12.78 -19.75 -16.83
N SER A 227 -13.04 -18.53 -17.28
CA SER A 227 -13.69 -18.24 -18.56
C SER A 227 -12.65 -17.86 -19.60
N GLY A 228 -12.78 -18.42 -20.80
CA GLY A 228 -11.86 -18.11 -21.92
C GLY A 228 -11.99 -16.69 -22.48
N ALA A 229 -12.99 -15.91 -22.05
CA ALA A 229 -13.20 -14.56 -22.54
C ALA A 229 -12.30 -13.57 -21.79
N GLU A 230 -11.23 -13.14 -22.45
CA GLU A 230 -10.41 -12.02 -22.01
C GLU A 230 -11.05 -10.71 -22.44
N LYS A 231 -11.73 -10.03 -21.53
CA LYS A 231 -12.30 -8.72 -21.81
C LYS A 231 -11.28 -7.64 -21.46
N THR A 232 -10.91 -6.89 -22.48
CA THR A 232 -10.07 -5.70 -22.31
C THR A 232 -10.96 -4.46 -22.20
N TYR A 233 -10.60 -3.56 -21.32
CA TYR A 233 -11.30 -2.30 -21.09
C TYR A 233 -10.39 -1.15 -21.53
N PRO A 234 -10.70 -0.44 -22.64
CA PRO A 234 -10.05 0.83 -22.94
C PRO A 234 -10.16 1.79 -21.78
N TYR A 235 -9.16 2.67 -21.63
CA TYR A 235 -9.06 3.57 -20.46
C TYR A 235 -10.35 4.40 -20.26
N ASP A 236 -10.86 5.02 -21.31
CA ASP A 236 -12.04 5.89 -21.22
C ASP A 236 -13.30 5.12 -20.83
N GLN A 237 -13.48 3.90 -21.37
CA GLN A 237 -14.58 3.03 -20.99
C GLN A 237 -14.49 2.61 -19.51
N ALA A 238 -13.28 2.35 -19.03
CA ALA A 238 -13.06 2.03 -17.63
C ALA A 238 -13.36 3.21 -16.70
N VAL A 239 -12.94 4.42 -17.05
CA VAL A 239 -13.28 5.66 -16.31
C VAL A 239 -14.79 5.82 -16.24
N LYS A 240 -15.48 5.72 -17.39
CA LYS A 240 -16.95 5.81 -17.43
C LYS A 240 -17.61 4.76 -16.55
N LEU A 241 -17.20 3.50 -16.67
CA LEU A 241 -17.75 2.39 -15.86
C LEU A 241 -17.60 2.63 -14.36
N VAL A 242 -16.45 3.13 -13.93
CA VAL A 242 -16.18 3.43 -12.51
C VAL A 242 -17.05 4.58 -12.03
N LEU A 243 -17.13 5.68 -12.79
CA LEU A 243 -17.94 6.84 -12.42
C LEU A 243 -19.45 6.53 -12.43
N ASP A 244 -19.94 5.77 -13.41
CA ASP A 244 -21.34 5.32 -13.46
C ASP A 244 -21.68 4.41 -12.27
N THR A 245 -20.73 3.54 -11.89
CA THR A 245 -20.90 2.67 -10.70
C THR A 245 -20.99 3.50 -9.42
N PHE A 246 -20.13 4.50 -9.28
CA PHE A 246 -20.19 5.41 -8.13
C PHE A 246 -21.44 6.27 -8.12
N GLN A 247 -21.90 6.72 -9.28
CA GLN A 247 -23.14 7.50 -9.41
C GLN A 247 -24.35 6.72 -8.92
N LYS A 248 -24.43 5.42 -9.27
CA LYS A 248 -25.49 4.52 -8.80
C LYS A 248 -25.42 4.29 -7.29
N PHE A 249 -24.23 4.26 -6.72
CA PHE A 249 -24.03 4.09 -5.27
C PHE A 249 -24.32 5.38 -4.48
N SER A 250 -23.75 6.49 -4.92
CA SER A 250 -23.94 7.81 -4.31
C SER A 250 -23.42 8.93 -5.23
N PRO A 251 -24.26 9.91 -5.60
CA PRO A 251 -23.83 11.06 -6.39
C PRO A 251 -22.69 11.86 -5.74
N ALA A 252 -22.62 11.92 -4.41
CA ALA A 252 -21.53 12.59 -3.69
C ALA A 252 -20.20 11.86 -3.87
N VAL A 253 -20.21 10.51 -3.87
CA VAL A 253 -19.01 9.69 -4.14
C VAL A 253 -18.56 9.88 -5.58
N ALA A 254 -19.49 9.87 -6.53
CA ALA A 254 -19.18 10.08 -7.94
C ALA A 254 -18.52 11.45 -8.18
N ARG A 255 -19.05 12.53 -7.60
CA ARG A 255 -18.43 13.87 -7.70
C ARG A 255 -17.01 13.90 -7.13
N ALA A 256 -16.78 13.28 -5.98
CA ALA A 256 -15.46 13.25 -5.37
C ALA A 256 -14.46 12.44 -6.22
N ALA A 257 -14.89 11.30 -6.78
CA ALA A 257 -14.07 10.48 -7.66
C ALA A 257 -13.77 11.19 -8.98
N ARG A 258 -14.74 11.88 -9.57
CA ARG A 258 -14.59 12.65 -10.81
C ARG A 258 -13.47 13.69 -10.72
N ARG A 259 -13.34 14.38 -9.59
CA ARG A 259 -12.26 15.36 -9.37
C ARG A 259 -10.86 14.79 -9.61
N VAL A 260 -10.63 13.53 -9.30
CA VAL A 260 -9.32 12.87 -9.49
C VAL A 260 -8.97 12.79 -10.98
N PHE A 261 -9.98 12.61 -11.84
CA PHE A 261 -9.82 12.60 -13.29
C PHE A 261 -9.75 14.02 -13.87
N ASP A 262 -10.68 14.89 -13.48
CA ASP A 262 -10.79 16.26 -14.00
C ASP A 262 -9.55 17.11 -13.65
N GLU A 263 -8.97 16.91 -12.46
CA GLU A 263 -7.76 17.61 -12.00
C GLU A 263 -6.45 16.89 -12.44
N ASN A 264 -6.53 15.88 -13.32
CA ASN A 264 -5.36 15.11 -13.83
C ASN A 264 -4.46 14.54 -12.71
N GLN A 265 -5.05 14.08 -11.62
CA GLN A 265 -4.31 13.55 -10.46
C GLN A 265 -4.00 12.05 -10.58
N ILE A 266 -4.18 11.46 -11.78
CA ILE A 266 -3.91 10.04 -12.05
C ILE A 266 -2.74 9.90 -13.02
N ASP A 267 -1.75 9.11 -12.60
CA ASP A 267 -0.68 8.60 -13.45
C ASP A 267 -0.97 7.11 -13.74
N ALA A 268 -1.61 6.82 -14.89
CA ALA A 268 -2.08 5.47 -15.24
C ALA A 268 -1.20 4.75 -16.28
N GLU A 269 -0.38 5.46 -17.03
CA GLU A 269 0.42 4.90 -18.12
C GLU A 269 1.47 3.90 -17.62
N VAL A 270 1.65 2.78 -18.33
CA VAL A 270 2.73 1.82 -18.09
C VAL A 270 3.96 2.28 -18.85
N ARG A 271 5.05 2.59 -18.16
CA ARG A 271 6.31 3.02 -18.79
C ARG A 271 7.54 2.56 -18.01
N PRO A 272 8.70 2.40 -18.68
CA PRO A 272 9.95 2.03 -18.03
C PRO A 272 10.33 3.01 -16.90
N GLY A 273 10.90 2.49 -15.83
CA GLY A 273 11.36 3.27 -14.68
C GLY A 273 10.21 3.79 -13.78
N LYS A 274 8.96 3.54 -14.10
CA LYS A 274 7.83 3.83 -13.23
C LYS A 274 7.72 2.78 -12.13
N ARG A 275 7.42 3.22 -10.90
CA ARG A 275 7.15 2.32 -9.78
C ARG A 275 5.96 1.41 -10.09
N GLY A 276 6.12 0.11 -9.86
CA GLY A 276 5.08 -0.88 -10.04
C GLY A 276 3.95 -0.81 -9.01
N GLY A 277 2.83 -1.45 -9.33
CA GLY A 277 1.66 -1.51 -8.48
C GLY A 277 0.73 -0.31 -8.62
N ALA A 278 -0.08 -0.07 -7.59
CA ALA A 278 -0.99 1.08 -7.50
C ALA A 278 -1.07 1.59 -6.07
N PHE A 279 -1.15 2.91 -5.89
CA PHE A 279 -1.36 3.55 -4.60
C PHE A 279 -2.05 4.91 -4.76
N CYS A 280 -2.66 5.37 -3.67
CA CYS A 280 -3.22 6.69 -3.54
C CYS A 280 -2.46 7.45 -2.45
N ALA A 281 -1.98 8.64 -2.78
CA ALA A 281 -1.25 9.51 -1.86
C ALA A 281 -2.06 10.78 -1.60
N SER A 282 -2.45 10.97 -0.35
CA SER A 282 -3.09 12.20 0.11
C SER A 282 -2.06 13.06 0.82
N VAL A 283 -2.02 14.34 0.49
CA VAL A 283 -1.03 15.27 1.05
C VAL A 283 -1.67 16.14 2.11
N LEU A 284 -2.69 16.93 1.75
CA LEU A 284 -3.36 17.83 2.66
C LEU A 284 -4.89 17.65 2.59
N PRO A 285 -5.60 17.95 3.69
CA PRO A 285 -7.05 18.03 3.66
C PRO A 285 -7.52 19.05 2.61
N GLY A 286 -8.50 18.66 1.81
CA GLY A 286 -9.04 19.51 0.76
C GLY A 286 -8.31 19.46 -0.59
N MET A 287 -7.09 18.96 -0.65
CA MET A 287 -6.42 18.61 -1.91
C MET A 287 -6.95 17.29 -2.48
N THR A 288 -7.05 17.23 -3.78
CA THR A 288 -7.35 16.00 -4.47
C THR A 288 -6.11 15.08 -4.38
N PRO A 289 -6.27 13.84 -3.94
CA PRO A 289 -5.14 12.93 -3.80
C PRO A 289 -4.56 12.49 -5.14
N TYR A 290 -3.27 12.21 -5.14
CA TYR A 290 -2.58 11.65 -6.30
C TYR A 290 -2.76 10.14 -6.35
N VAL A 291 -3.09 9.62 -7.53
CA VAL A 291 -3.22 8.19 -7.77
C VAL A 291 -2.16 7.74 -8.76
N LEU A 292 -1.33 6.78 -8.37
CA LEU A 292 -0.45 6.08 -9.29
C LEU A 292 -1.03 4.69 -9.55
N GLN A 293 -1.10 4.31 -10.81
CA GLN A 293 -1.52 2.99 -11.27
C GLN A 293 -0.76 2.61 -12.54
N ASN A 294 -0.56 1.32 -12.77
CA ASN A 294 -0.10 0.78 -14.03
C ASN A 294 -1.30 0.10 -14.69
N TYR A 295 -1.92 0.81 -15.65
CA TYR A 295 -3.15 0.36 -16.29
C TYR A 295 -2.83 -0.45 -17.55
N THR A 296 -3.27 -1.70 -17.59
CA THR A 296 -3.04 -2.64 -18.70
C THR A 296 -4.35 -3.03 -19.42
N GLY A 297 -5.49 -2.50 -19.00
CA GLY A 297 -6.80 -2.83 -19.55
C GLY A 297 -7.48 -4.05 -18.94
N ASP A 298 -6.86 -4.67 -17.95
CA ASP A 298 -7.44 -5.81 -17.24
C ASP A 298 -8.61 -5.38 -16.33
N VAL A 299 -9.63 -6.22 -16.20
CA VAL A 299 -10.78 -5.99 -15.32
C VAL A 299 -10.39 -5.63 -13.88
N ARG A 300 -9.23 -6.11 -13.42
CA ARG A 300 -8.72 -5.80 -12.08
C ARG A 300 -8.11 -4.42 -11.99
N ASP A 301 -7.61 -3.86 -13.07
CA ASP A 301 -7.14 -2.49 -13.09
C ASP A 301 -8.34 -1.55 -12.92
N VAL A 302 -9.47 -1.88 -13.55
CA VAL A 302 -10.77 -1.21 -13.33
C VAL A 302 -11.21 -1.36 -11.86
N ALA A 303 -11.12 -2.58 -11.28
CA ALA A 303 -11.45 -2.82 -9.90
C ALA A 303 -10.52 -2.08 -8.91
N ARG A 304 -9.22 -1.95 -9.24
CA ARG A 304 -8.28 -1.14 -8.45
C ARG A 304 -8.64 0.33 -8.45
N TRP A 305 -9.11 0.87 -9.55
CA TRP A 305 -9.62 2.24 -9.58
C TRP A 305 -10.78 2.45 -8.62
N ARG A 306 -11.71 1.52 -8.58
CA ARG A 306 -12.79 1.53 -7.60
C ARG A 306 -12.26 1.59 -6.15
N MET A 307 -11.18 0.90 -5.86
CA MET A 307 -10.55 0.93 -4.54
C MET A 307 -9.73 2.21 -4.32
N SER A 308 -8.92 2.61 -5.28
CA SER A 308 -8.06 3.80 -5.18
C SER A 308 -8.84 5.10 -5.20
N SER A 309 -9.91 5.19 -5.98
CA SER A 309 -10.79 6.37 -6.03
C SER A 309 -11.84 6.41 -4.92
N ALA A 310 -12.08 5.30 -4.19
CA ALA A 310 -12.82 5.35 -2.93
C ALA A 310 -12.00 5.96 -1.77
N THR A 311 -10.67 5.93 -1.86
CA THR A 311 -9.79 6.56 -0.86
C THR A 311 -9.87 8.10 -0.89
N PRO A 312 -9.94 8.80 -2.06
CA PRO A 312 -10.27 10.22 -2.14
C PRO A 312 -11.60 10.58 -1.51
N PHE A 313 -12.60 9.69 -1.61
CA PHE A 313 -13.90 9.90 -0.98
C PHE A 313 -13.79 10.00 0.53
N THR A 314 -13.05 9.10 1.19
CA THR A 314 -12.81 9.22 2.63
C THR A 314 -11.99 10.46 2.98
N ALA A 315 -11.16 10.96 2.08
CA ALA A 315 -10.43 12.21 2.22
C ALA A 315 -11.31 13.46 2.03
N CYS A 316 -12.16 13.48 1.02
CA CYS A 316 -13.10 14.57 0.77
C CYS A 316 -14.26 14.62 1.78
N TRP A 317 -14.77 13.46 2.21
CA TRP A 317 -15.86 13.38 3.20
C TRP A 317 -15.42 13.91 4.57
N ARG A 318 -14.13 13.80 4.87
CA ARG A 318 -13.54 14.39 6.08
C ARG A 318 -13.32 15.90 6.01
N ARG A 319 -13.66 16.57 4.92
CA ARG A 319 -13.76 18.04 4.91
C ARG A 319 -14.65 18.60 6.02
N ALA A 320 -15.65 17.81 6.45
CA ALA A 320 -16.55 18.20 7.54
C ALA A 320 -16.01 17.88 8.93
N THR A 321 -14.95 17.04 9.05
CA THR A 321 -14.42 16.56 10.33
C THR A 321 -12.90 16.47 10.30
N GLN A 322 -12.24 17.62 10.45
CA GLN A 322 -10.91 17.86 11.05
C GLN A 322 -9.63 17.23 10.49
N CYS A 323 -8.71 18.12 10.22
CA CYS A 323 -7.42 18.02 9.51
C CYS A 323 -6.38 17.00 9.96
N LEU A 324 -6.43 16.40 11.14
CA LEU A 324 -5.33 15.59 11.69
C LEU A 324 -5.58 14.07 11.77
N HIS A 325 -6.81 13.62 11.55
CA HIS A 325 -7.15 12.19 11.52
C HIS A 325 -6.72 11.47 10.24
N PHE A 326 -6.34 12.24 9.25
CA PHE A 326 -6.20 11.79 7.87
C PHE A 326 -4.94 10.95 7.62
N ILE A 327 -3.85 11.21 8.31
CA ILE A 327 -2.55 10.60 8.00
C ILE A 327 -2.46 9.14 8.45
N ARG A 328 -3.30 8.69 9.40
CA ARG A 328 -3.20 7.34 9.99
C ARG A 328 -4.36 6.37 9.72
N ARG A 329 -5.41 6.72 9.00
CA ARG A 329 -6.57 5.84 8.84
C ARG A 329 -6.97 5.58 7.38
N CYS A 330 -6.28 4.70 6.70
CA CYS A 330 -6.92 3.82 5.71
C CYS A 330 -7.61 2.66 6.45
N ARG A 331 -8.68 2.93 7.21
CA ARG A 331 -9.56 1.90 7.75
C ARG A 331 -10.75 1.71 6.82
N TRP A 332 -10.95 0.50 6.39
CA TRP A 332 -12.20 0.04 5.80
C TRP A 332 -13.35 0.26 6.80
N PRO A 333 -14.53 0.76 6.37
CA PRO A 333 -15.73 0.67 7.20
C PRO A 333 -15.98 -0.81 7.49
N LYS A 334 -16.31 -1.12 8.74
CA LYS A 334 -16.77 -2.47 9.13
C LYS A 334 -17.87 -2.88 8.16
N PRO A 335 -17.88 -4.11 7.61
CA PRO A 335 -19.05 -4.62 6.93
C PRO A 335 -20.21 -4.54 7.91
N ARG A 336 -21.25 -3.80 7.55
CA ARG A 336 -22.53 -3.89 8.28
C ARG A 336 -23.04 -5.33 8.12
N PRO A 337 -23.65 -5.92 9.16
CA PRO A 337 -24.31 -7.19 9.00
C PRO A 337 -25.34 -7.07 7.85
N PRO A 338 -25.61 -8.17 7.14
CA PRO A 338 -26.56 -8.12 6.04
C PRO A 338 -27.86 -7.56 6.55
N LEU A 339 -28.34 -6.48 5.91
CA LEU A 339 -29.66 -5.96 6.12
C LEU A 339 -30.65 -7.12 5.92
N GLN A 340 -31.22 -7.58 7.03
CA GLN A 340 -32.47 -8.32 6.98
C GLN A 340 -33.47 -7.49 6.20
N ARG A 341 -34.01 -8.12 5.18
CA ARG A 341 -35.14 -7.78 4.37
C ARG A 341 -36.06 -6.71 4.97
N CYS A 342 -36.21 -5.63 4.27
CA CYS A 342 -37.49 -4.91 4.23
C CYS A 342 -38.11 -5.20 2.85
N CYS A 343 -39.33 -5.74 2.91
CA CYS A 343 -40.24 -5.94 1.80
C CYS A 343 -40.45 -4.65 0.97
#